data_2d699ca30f40a39b949ab8d550d24d46
#
_entry.id   2d699ca30f40a39b949ab8d550d24d46
#
_cell.length_a   1.000
_cell.length_b   1.000
_cell.length_c   1.000
_cell.angle_alpha   90.00
_cell.angle_beta   90.00
_cell.angle_gamma   90.00
#
_symmetry.space_group_name_H-M   'P 1'
#
loop_
_entity.id
_entity.type
_entity.pdbx_description
1 polymer ?
#
loop_
_entity_poly.entity_id
_entity_poly.type
_entity_poly.pdbx_seq_one_letter_code
_entity_poly.pdbx_strand_id
1 'polypeptide(L)'
;MSHLILIVEDDTTIANWLRVFLEEEGFAVEVAHEGRTGLNLARSLGPDLIVLDLMLPILDGMELCQILRHESDVPIIMLTARAGLADRTRGLDTGADDYVVKPFDPEEVVARAKAVLRRVQDKVQQRLSHGRITIDETTRGVTVDEKPVNLSRTLYLLLAAFMRHPNQVLTRDQLIALAFDDDFDAYDRAIDNHIFRLRKEIAADGFQPIQTVYGSGYRFVAKDE
;
A
#
# COMPACT_ATOMS: atom_id res chain seq x y z
N MET A 1 -4.12 -12.24 -10.54
CA MET A 1 -4.28 -11.25 -11.62
C MET A 1 -2.89 -10.79 -12.01
N SER A 2 -2.60 -10.60 -13.30
CA SER A 2 -1.33 -10.01 -13.75
C SER A 2 -1.35 -8.52 -13.47
N HIS A 3 -0.23 -7.96 -12.96
CA HIS A 3 -0.09 -6.51 -12.80
C HIS A 3 0.01 -5.82 -14.15
N LEU A 4 -0.64 -4.67 -14.29
CA LEU A 4 -0.56 -3.83 -15.48
C LEU A 4 0.57 -2.79 -15.32
N ILE A 5 1.52 -2.80 -16.24
CA ILE A 5 2.60 -1.82 -16.31
C ILE A 5 2.38 -0.91 -17.53
N LEU A 6 2.41 0.40 -17.32
CA LEU A 6 2.41 1.39 -18.39
C LEU A 6 3.84 1.85 -18.64
N ILE A 7 4.32 1.69 -19.89
CA ILE A 7 5.59 2.25 -20.35
C ILE A 7 5.29 3.56 -21.08
N VAL A 8 6.00 4.63 -20.71
CA VAL A 8 5.97 5.92 -21.43
C VAL A 8 7.37 6.24 -21.89
N GLU A 9 7.67 5.97 -23.15
CA GLU A 9 8.99 6.04 -23.76
C GLU A 9 8.83 6.36 -25.25
N ASP A 10 9.49 7.44 -25.74
CA ASP A 10 9.38 7.88 -27.14
C ASP A 10 10.22 7.02 -28.10
N ASP A 11 11.33 6.44 -27.64
CA ASP A 11 12.09 5.48 -28.43
C ASP A 11 11.34 4.15 -28.52
N THR A 12 10.80 3.89 -29.73
CA THR A 12 10.03 2.68 -30.00
C THR A 12 10.83 1.39 -29.82
N THR A 13 12.16 1.44 -29.99
CA THR A 13 13.06 0.28 -29.82
C THR A 13 13.18 -0.06 -28.33
N ILE A 14 13.42 0.95 -27.50
CA ILE A 14 13.52 0.80 -26.04
C ILE A 14 12.16 0.35 -25.47
N ALA A 15 11.08 1.01 -25.88
CA ALA A 15 9.74 0.68 -25.43
C ALA A 15 9.34 -0.77 -25.77
N ASN A 16 9.60 -1.21 -27.01
CA ASN A 16 9.33 -2.59 -27.42
C ASN A 16 10.22 -3.62 -26.67
N TRP A 17 11.46 -3.29 -26.42
CA TRP A 17 12.38 -4.13 -25.66
C TRP A 17 11.88 -4.33 -24.25
N LEU A 18 11.58 -3.25 -23.54
CA LEU A 18 11.01 -3.30 -22.19
C LEU A 18 9.70 -4.08 -22.16
N ARG A 19 8.82 -3.86 -23.16
CA ARG A 19 7.55 -4.58 -23.25
C ARG A 19 7.76 -6.09 -23.30
N VAL A 20 8.64 -6.58 -24.20
CA VAL A 20 8.90 -8.02 -24.35
C VAL A 20 9.38 -8.64 -23.04
N PHE A 21 10.39 -8.04 -22.39
CA PHE A 21 10.94 -8.56 -21.14
C PHE A 21 9.93 -8.54 -19.98
N LEU A 22 9.08 -7.52 -19.89
CA LEU A 22 8.05 -7.45 -18.88
C LEU A 22 6.90 -8.45 -19.14
N GLU A 23 6.50 -8.62 -20.40
CA GLU A 23 5.49 -9.62 -20.79
C GLU A 23 5.97 -11.06 -20.56
N GLU A 24 7.25 -11.36 -20.82
CA GLU A 24 7.87 -12.67 -20.50
C GLU A 24 7.82 -13.00 -19.02
N GLU A 25 7.83 -11.99 -18.14
CA GLU A 25 7.69 -12.13 -16.70
C GLU A 25 6.24 -12.14 -16.21
N GLY A 26 5.28 -12.18 -17.14
CA GLY A 26 3.85 -12.33 -16.85
C GLY A 26 3.11 -11.04 -16.51
N PHE A 27 3.71 -9.87 -16.75
CA PHE A 27 3.03 -8.59 -16.62
C PHE A 27 2.14 -8.32 -17.85
N ALA A 28 1.02 -7.62 -17.65
CA ALA A 28 0.31 -6.97 -18.74
C ALA A 28 1.01 -5.63 -19.01
N VAL A 29 1.22 -5.28 -20.29
CA VAL A 29 1.98 -4.06 -20.63
C VAL A 29 1.22 -3.23 -21.65
N GLU A 30 1.10 -1.94 -21.35
CA GLU A 30 0.65 -0.91 -22.29
C GLU A 30 1.78 0.09 -22.56
N VAL A 31 1.81 0.65 -23.76
CA VAL A 31 2.88 1.55 -24.19
C VAL A 31 2.31 2.87 -24.72
N ALA A 32 2.92 3.97 -24.26
CA ALA A 32 2.70 5.31 -24.81
C ALA A 32 4.05 5.87 -25.29
N HIS A 33 4.05 6.56 -26.44
CA HIS A 33 5.24 7.18 -27.02
C HIS A 33 5.32 8.69 -26.80
N GLU A 34 4.36 9.25 -26.05
CA GLU A 34 4.26 10.67 -25.74
C GLU A 34 3.72 10.88 -24.34
N GLY A 35 4.19 11.91 -23.63
CA GLY A 35 3.75 12.18 -22.25
C GLY A 35 2.25 12.42 -22.14
N ARG A 36 1.62 13.11 -23.09
CA ARG A 36 0.17 13.36 -23.07
C ARG A 36 -0.65 12.07 -23.22
N THR A 37 -0.22 11.18 -24.12
CA THR A 37 -0.84 9.87 -24.29
C THR A 37 -0.64 9.00 -23.05
N GLY A 38 0.56 9.03 -22.46
CA GLY A 38 0.86 8.35 -21.20
C GLY A 38 -0.04 8.80 -20.06
N LEU A 39 -0.27 10.11 -19.88
CA LEU A 39 -1.17 10.64 -18.89
C LEU A 39 -2.62 10.14 -19.08
N ASN A 40 -3.11 10.15 -20.31
CA ASN A 40 -4.46 9.70 -20.62
C ASN A 40 -4.63 8.19 -20.32
N LEU A 41 -3.63 7.38 -20.71
CA LEU A 41 -3.63 5.94 -20.42
C LEU A 41 -3.53 5.66 -18.92
N ALA A 42 -2.69 6.37 -18.18
CA ALA A 42 -2.59 6.23 -16.73
C ALA A 42 -3.94 6.47 -16.04
N ARG A 43 -4.68 7.50 -16.45
CA ARG A 43 -6.00 7.83 -15.91
C ARG A 43 -7.09 6.82 -16.28
N SER A 44 -7.05 6.30 -17.52
CA SER A 44 -8.11 5.42 -18.02
C SER A 44 -7.93 3.95 -17.62
N LEU A 45 -6.69 3.48 -17.52
CA LEU A 45 -6.36 2.08 -17.26
C LEU A 45 -6.04 1.78 -15.80
N GLY A 46 -5.59 2.79 -15.03
CA GLY A 46 -5.18 2.60 -13.63
C GLY A 46 -4.05 1.58 -13.49
N PRO A 47 -2.86 1.79 -14.12
CA PRO A 47 -1.77 0.81 -14.05
C PRO A 47 -1.26 0.62 -12.63
N ASP A 48 -0.72 -0.56 -12.34
CA ASP A 48 -0.08 -0.89 -11.06
C ASP A 48 1.32 -0.29 -10.93
N LEU A 49 1.97 0.04 -12.06
CA LEU A 49 3.31 0.64 -12.14
C LEU A 49 3.44 1.43 -13.45
N ILE A 50 4.17 2.54 -13.41
CA ILE A 50 4.56 3.31 -14.59
C ILE A 50 6.07 3.29 -14.71
N VAL A 51 6.58 2.93 -15.92
CA VAL A 51 7.97 3.11 -16.33
C VAL A 51 8.01 4.33 -17.25
N LEU A 52 8.70 5.40 -16.83
CA LEU A 52 8.56 6.73 -17.40
C LEU A 52 9.91 7.29 -17.84
N ASP A 53 10.08 7.57 -19.13
CA ASP A 53 11.23 8.37 -19.59
C ASP A 53 11.05 9.84 -19.20
N LEU A 54 12.16 10.45 -18.81
CA LEU A 54 12.22 11.89 -18.54
C LEU A 54 12.20 12.73 -19.81
N MET A 55 12.79 12.24 -20.91
CA MET A 55 13.02 12.98 -22.14
C MET A 55 11.89 12.77 -23.16
N LEU A 56 10.65 13.06 -22.78
CA LEU A 56 9.50 12.88 -23.65
C LEU A 56 9.17 14.16 -24.45
N PRO A 57 8.63 14.01 -25.66
CA PRO A 57 8.11 15.14 -26.43
C PRO A 57 6.76 15.62 -25.85
N ILE A 58 6.43 16.89 -26.09
CA ILE A 58 5.14 17.56 -25.79
C ILE A 58 4.91 17.80 -24.30
N LEU A 59 4.93 16.78 -23.49
CA LEU A 59 4.83 16.81 -22.02
C LEU A 59 6.01 16.02 -21.47
N ASP A 60 6.96 16.69 -20.83
CA ASP A 60 8.16 16.04 -20.32
C ASP A 60 7.82 15.08 -19.13
N GLY A 61 8.70 14.10 -18.92
CA GLY A 61 8.45 13.06 -17.91
C GLY A 61 8.42 13.59 -16.47
N MET A 62 9.13 14.68 -16.16
CA MET A 62 9.09 15.31 -14.84
C MET A 62 7.74 15.97 -14.59
N GLU A 63 7.24 16.73 -15.56
CA GLU A 63 5.92 17.37 -15.47
C GLU A 63 4.83 16.31 -15.40
N LEU A 64 4.90 15.25 -16.20
CA LEU A 64 3.99 14.11 -16.16
C LEU A 64 3.98 13.44 -14.77
N CYS A 65 5.15 13.20 -14.19
CA CYS A 65 5.28 12.63 -12.86
C CYS A 65 4.62 13.52 -11.80
N GLN A 66 4.85 14.83 -11.83
CA GLN A 66 4.23 15.78 -10.90
C GLN A 66 2.70 15.74 -10.99
N ILE A 67 2.14 15.74 -12.19
CA ILE A 67 0.69 15.64 -12.41
C ILE A 67 0.16 14.34 -11.81
N LEU A 68 0.80 13.20 -12.11
CA LEU A 68 0.37 11.90 -11.60
C LEU A 68 0.43 11.82 -10.07
N ARG A 69 1.44 12.43 -9.43
CA ARG A 69 1.55 12.46 -7.96
C ARG A 69 0.48 13.30 -7.29
N HIS A 70 -0.08 14.29 -7.96
CA HIS A 70 -1.24 15.02 -7.44
C HIS A 70 -2.55 14.24 -7.57
N GLU A 71 -2.60 13.25 -8.47
CA GLU A 71 -3.83 12.53 -8.80
C GLU A 71 -3.86 11.10 -8.25
N SER A 72 -2.70 10.47 -8.00
CA SER A 72 -2.60 9.06 -7.59
C SER A 72 -1.28 8.72 -6.90
N ASP A 73 -1.30 7.62 -6.15
CA ASP A 73 -0.12 7.01 -5.52
C ASP A 73 0.49 5.89 -6.39
N VAL A 74 0.18 5.84 -7.71
CA VAL A 74 0.74 4.82 -8.60
C VAL A 74 2.27 4.87 -8.57
N PRO A 75 2.98 3.75 -8.35
CA PRO A 75 4.43 3.75 -8.31
C PRO A 75 5.02 4.09 -9.70
N ILE A 76 6.11 4.87 -9.70
CA ILE A 76 6.79 5.33 -10.92
C ILE A 76 8.28 5.00 -10.83
N ILE A 77 8.80 4.28 -11.86
CA ILE A 77 10.22 4.11 -12.12
C ILE A 77 10.60 5.07 -13.24
N MET A 78 11.55 5.97 -12.97
CA MET A 78 12.02 6.91 -13.98
C MET A 78 13.23 6.35 -14.74
N LEU A 79 13.19 6.47 -16.08
CA LEU A 79 14.34 6.24 -16.94
C LEU A 79 15.04 7.58 -17.18
N THR A 80 16.35 7.66 -16.96
CA THR A 80 17.10 8.92 -17.06
C THR A 80 18.45 8.74 -17.75
N ALA A 81 18.83 9.68 -18.61
CA ALA A 81 20.16 9.72 -19.20
C ALA A 81 21.24 10.30 -18.25
N ARG A 82 20.85 10.80 -17.07
CA ARG A 82 21.76 11.53 -16.18
C ARG A 82 22.08 10.73 -14.91
N ALA A 83 23.37 10.40 -14.77
CA ALA A 83 23.91 9.66 -13.62
C ALA A 83 24.28 10.55 -12.40
N GLY A 84 24.02 11.86 -12.44
CA GLY A 84 24.49 12.81 -11.43
C GLY A 84 23.72 12.75 -10.11
N LEU A 85 24.44 12.85 -8.97
CA LEU A 85 23.84 12.86 -7.60
C LEU A 85 22.81 14.01 -7.42
N ALA A 86 23.02 15.14 -8.07
CA ALA A 86 22.14 16.33 -8.02
C ALA A 86 20.79 16.08 -8.72
N ASP A 87 20.76 15.23 -9.73
CA ASP A 87 19.53 14.86 -10.43
C ASP A 87 18.75 13.76 -9.67
N ARG A 88 19.45 12.89 -8.93
CA ARG A 88 18.82 11.92 -8.01
C ARG A 88 18.12 12.61 -6.84
N THR A 89 18.72 13.67 -6.27
CA THR A 89 18.07 14.45 -5.21
C THR A 89 16.84 15.22 -5.71
N ARG A 90 16.91 15.82 -6.90
CA ARG A 90 15.74 16.46 -7.52
C ARG A 90 14.65 15.46 -7.88
N GLY A 91 15.03 14.27 -8.32
CA GLY A 91 14.10 13.21 -8.64
C GLY A 91 13.39 12.63 -7.40
N LEU A 92 14.06 12.51 -6.24
CA LEU A 92 13.44 12.14 -4.97
C LEU A 92 12.43 13.19 -4.50
N ASP A 93 12.70 14.49 -4.75
CA ASP A 93 11.77 15.59 -4.48
C ASP A 93 10.54 15.58 -5.41
N THR A 94 10.61 14.90 -6.56
CA THR A 94 9.49 14.76 -7.51
C THR A 94 8.58 13.58 -7.20
N GLY A 95 8.95 12.73 -6.22
CA GLY A 95 8.11 11.63 -5.75
C GLY A 95 8.19 10.33 -6.55
N ALA A 96 9.21 10.12 -7.39
CA ALA A 96 9.43 8.82 -8.02
C ALA A 96 9.87 7.76 -6.99
N ASP A 97 9.47 6.49 -7.23
CA ASP A 97 9.76 5.37 -6.34
C ASP A 97 11.11 4.71 -6.60
N ASP A 98 11.62 4.79 -7.85
CA ASP A 98 12.95 4.31 -8.24
C ASP A 98 13.42 4.97 -9.53
N TYR A 99 14.73 4.78 -9.87
CA TYR A 99 15.39 5.36 -11.06
C TYR A 99 16.27 4.33 -11.72
N VAL A 100 16.28 4.36 -13.05
CA VAL A 100 17.19 3.59 -13.91
C VAL A 100 17.93 4.53 -14.83
N VAL A 101 19.25 4.39 -14.90
CA VAL A 101 20.10 5.26 -15.74
C VAL A 101 20.32 4.61 -17.10
N LYS A 102 20.04 5.34 -18.18
CA LYS A 102 20.34 4.94 -19.55
C LYS A 102 21.87 5.08 -19.83
N PRO A 103 22.52 4.10 -20.49
CA PRO A 103 21.96 2.85 -20.99
C PRO A 103 21.79 1.82 -19.86
N PHE A 104 20.74 1.04 -19.92
CA PHE A 104 20.40 0.01 -18.93
C PHE A 104 20.18 -1.35 -19.60
N ASP A 105 20.25 -2.40 -18.81
CA ASP A 105 19.78 -3.73 -19.18
C ASP A 105 18.28 -3.83 -18.89
N PRO A 106 17.42 -4.32 -19.84
CA PRO A 106 16.01 -4.55 -19.58
C PRO A 106 15.73 -5.39 -18.34
N GLU A 107 16.59 -6.38 -18.03
CA GLU A 107 16.49 -7.19 -16.82
C GLU A 107 16.59 -6.35 -15.53
N GLU A 108 17.35 -5.24 -15.54
CA GLU A 108 17.42 -4.31 -14.42
C GLU A 108 16.07 -3.64 -14.18
N VAL A 109 15.40 -3.19 -15.24
CA VAL A 109 14.06 -2.56 -15.14
C VAL A 109 13.04 -3.56 -14.62
N VAL A 110 13.08 -4.80 -15.12
CA VAL A 110 12.22 -5.90 -14.63
C VAL A 110 12.45 -6.18 -13.13
N ALA A 111 13.70 -6.29 -12.71
CA ALA A 111 14.03 -6.54 -11.30
C ALA A 111 13.52 -5.41 -10.38
N ARG A 112 13.65 -4.15 -10.81
CA ARG A 112 13.14 -2.99 -10.09
C ARG A 112 11.62 -2.94 -10.07
N ALA A 113 10.96 -3.23 -11.20
CA ALA A 113 9.51 -3.32 -11.27
C ALA A 113 8.95 -4.34 -10.26
N LYS A 114 9.53 -5.54 -10.21
CA LYS A 114 9.18 -6.56 -9.21
C LYS A 114 9.40 -6.07 -7.77
N ALA A 115 10.52 -5.39 -7.51
CA ALA A 115 10.84 -4.88 -6.18
C ALA A 115 9.89 -3.76 -5.74
N VAL A 116 9.53 -2.84 -6.63
CA VAL A 116 8.59 -1.74 -6.36
C VAL A 116 7.18 -2.31 -6.12
N LEU A 117 6.67 -3.16 -7.00
CA LEU A 117 5.36 -3.80 -6.85
C LEU A 117 5.25 -4.61 -5.55
N ARG A 118 6.30 -5.36 -5.19
CA ARG A 118 6.35 -6.06 -3.90
C ARG A 118 6.25 -5.11 -2.72
N ARG A 119 6.98 -3.98 -2.69
CA ARG A 119 6.88 -2.98 -1.61
C ARG A 119 5.48 -2.41 -1.48
N VAL A 120 4.76 -2.21 -2.59
CA VAL A 120 3.37 -1.76 -2.58
C VAL A 120 2.46 -2.84 -2.01
N GLN A 121 2.63 -4.10 -2.42
CA GLN A 121 1.88 -5.23 -1.87
C GLN A 121 2.16 -5.41 -0.37
N ASP A 122 3.43 -5.33 0.06
CA ASP A 122 3.81 -5.42 1.47
C ASP A 122 3.14 -4.29 2.29
N LYS A 123 3.09 -3.05 1.77
CA LYS A 123 2.37 -1.94 2.40
C LYS A 123 0.86 -2.19 2.50
N VAL A 124 0.25 -2.78 1.48
CA VAL A 124 -1.18 -3.14 1.50
C VAL A 124 -1.43 -4.29 2.48
N GLN A 125 -0.55 -5.29 2.53
CA GLN A 125 -0.64 -6.40 3.50
C GLN A 125 -0.41 -5.94 4.95
N GLN A 126 0.31 -4.84 5.15
CA GLN A 126 0.55 -4.24 6.46
C GLN A 126 -0.59 -3.30 6.91
N ARG A 127 -1.60 -3.09 6.06
CA ARG A 127 -2.81 -2.35 6.39
C ARG A 127 -4.00 -3.30 6.52
N LEU A 128 -4.53 -3.40 7.73
CA LEU A 128 -5.80 -4.07 7.99
C LEU A 128 -6.91 -3.02 7.95
N SER A 129 -7.83 -3.15 7.00
CA SER A 129 -8.97 -2.23 6.89
C SER A 129 -10.27 -3.01 6.88
N HIS A 130 -11.15 -2.72 7.84
CA HIS A 130 -12.47 -3.34 7.96
C HIS A 130 -13.51 -2.30 8.38
N GLY A 131 -14.48 -2.04 7.49
CA GLY A 131 -15.49 -1.01 7.73
C GLY A 131 -14.84 0.37 7.88
N ARG A 132 -15.08 0.99 9.04
CA ARG A 132 -14.61 2.34 9.38
C ARG A 132 -13.23 2.38 10.03
N ILE A 133 -12.61 1.21 10.30
CA ILE A 133 -11.32 1.10 11.02
C ILE A 133 -10.21 0.67 10.06
N THR A 134 -9.08 1.37 10.15
CA THR A 134 -7.84 0.99 9.48
C THR A 134 -6.70 0.95 10.49
N ILE A 135 -5.91 -0.12 10.44
CA ILE A 135 -4.64 -0.28 11.17
C ILE A 135 -3.51 -0.28 10.15
N ASP A 136 -2.48 0.52 10.38
CA ASP A 136 -1.19 0.41 9.74
C ASP A 136 -0.25 -0.35 10.70
N GLU A 137 0.09 -1.59 10.36
CA GLU A 137 0.92 -2.46 11.21
C GLU A 137 2.38 -1.99 11.29
N THR A 138 2.86 -1.22 10.30
CA THR A 138 4.22 -0.69 10.27
C THR A 138 4.42 0.43 11.29
N THR A 139 3.49 1.39 11.28
CA THR A 139 3.53 2.55 12.17
C THR A 139 2.78 2.33 13.48
N ARG A 140 2.00 1.23 13.58
CA ARG A 140 1.00 0.97 14.62
C ARG A 140 -0.06 2.06 14.70
N GLY A 141 -0.25 2.79 13.61
CA GLY A 141 -1.28 3.81 13.50
C GLY A 141 -2.67 3.18 13.39
N VAL A 142 -3.64 3.79 14.05
CA VAL A 142 -5.05 3.38 13.97
C VAL A 142 -5.87 4.59 13.57
N THR A 143 -6.78 4.41 12.62
CA THR A 143 -7.78 5.42 12.26
C THR A 143 -9.19 4.85 12.33
N VAL A 144 -10.14 5.68 12.73
CA VAL A 144 -11.58 5.42 12.66
C VAL A 144 -12.20 6.57 11.88
N ASP A 145 -12.89 6.29 10.77
CA ASP A 145 -13.36 7.31 9.80
C ASP A 145 -12.26 8.28 9.39
N GLU A 146 -11.09 7.72 9.04
CA GLU A 146 -9.89 8.49 8.65
C GLU A 146 -9.29 9.38 9.74
N LYS A 147 -9.90 9.45 10.93
CA LYS A 147 -9.40 10.22 12.08
C LYS A 147 -8.47 9.36 12.91
N PRO A 148 -7.28 9.86 13.27
CA PRO A 148 -6.33 9.11 14.08
C PRO A 148 -6.87 8.85 15.50
N VAL A 149 -6.70 7.62 15.98
CA VAL A 149 -7.05 7.19 17.33
C VAL A 149 -5.79 6.69 18.04
N ASN A 150 -5.52 7.24 19.22
CA ASN A 150 -4.37 6.84 20.02
C ASN A 150 -4.74 5.69 20.94
N LEU A 151 -4.25 4.49 20.65
CA LEU A 151 -4.41 3.32 21.49
C LEU A 151 -3.15 3.02 22.30
N SER A 152 -3.32 2.55 23.53
CA SER A 152 -2.21 1.93 24.26
C SER A 152 -1.76 0.65 23.52
N ARG A 153 -0.52 0.18 23.81
CA ARG A 153 0.02 -1.06 23.21
C ARG A 153 -0.95 -2.24 23.36
N THR A 154 -1.52 -2.42 24.55
CA THR A 154 -2.48 -3.49 24.85
C THR A 154 -3.74 -3.40 23.98
N LEU A 155 -4.35 -2.22 23.88
CA LEU A 155 -5.56 -2.01 23.10
C LEU A 155 -5.30 -2.16 21.60
N TYR A 156 -4.13 -1.71 21.13
CA TYR A 156 -3.69 -1.91 19.75
C TYR A 156 -3.58 -3.41 19.40
N LEU A 157 -2.89 -4.19 20.24
CA LEU A 157 -2.69 -5.63 20.01
C LEU A 157 -4.02 -6.38 19.98
N LEU A 158 -4.95 -6.04 20.86
CA LEU A 158 -6.30 -6.61 20.85
C LEU A 158 -7.08 -6.24 19.58
N LEU A 159 -7.02 -4.98 19.16
CA LEU A 159 -7.67 -4.57 17.92
C LEU A 159 -7.07 -5.27 16.70
N ALA A 160 -5.75 -5.39 16.63
CA ALA A 160 -5.07 -6.12 15.58
C ALA A 160 -5.45 -7.61 15.55
N ALA A 161 -5.55 -8.26 16.73
CA ALA A 161 -6.02 -9.64 16.82
C ALA A 161 -7.43 -9.80 16.26
N PHE A 162 -8.34 -8.90 16.59
CA PHE A 162 -9.69 -8.88 16.04
C PHE A 162 -9.73 -8.67 14.54
N MET A 163 -8.97 -7.69 14.04
CA MET A 163 -8.98 -7.33 12.62
C MET A 163 -8.29 -8.36 11.72
N ARG A 164 -7.41 -9.18 12.27
CA ARG A 164 -6.85 -10.37 11.56
C ARG A 164 -7.84 -11.54 11.49
N HIS A 165 -8.89 -11.55 12.34
CA HIS A 165 -9.89 -12.60 12.43
C HIS A 165 -11.32 -12.02 12.33
N PRO A 166 -11.65 -11.30 11.23
CA PRO A 166 -12.94 -10.64 11.10
C PRO A 166 -14.07 -11.64 11.06
N ASN A 167 -15.19 -11.31 11.72
CA ASN A 167 -16.41 -12.11 11.85
C ASN A 167 -16.23 -13.45 12.60
N GLN A 168 -15.04 -13.76 13.09
CA GLN A 168 -14.78 -14.94 13.90
C GLN A 168 -15.05 -14.64 15.37
N VAL A 169 -15.65 -15.61 16.10
CA VAL A 169 -15.77 -15.54 17.55
C VAL A 169 -14.46 -15.98 18.18
N LEU A 170 -13.81 -15.09 18.91
CA LEU A 170 -12.59 -15.36 19.66
C LEU A 170 -12.92 -15.50 21.14
N THR A 171 -12.47 -16.59 21.74
CA THR A 171 -12.59 -16.78 23.21
C THR A 171 -11.63 -15.83 23.94
N ARG A 172 -11.83 -15.65 25.26
CA ARG A 172 -10.93 -14.84 26.09
C ARG A 172 -9.49 -15.35 26.04
N ASP A 173 -9.33 -16.66 26.15
CA ASP A 173 -8.00 -17.30 26.11
C ASP A 173 -7.34 -17.14 24.73
N GLN A 174 -8.11 -17.24 23.64
CA GLN A 174 -7.60 -16.98 22.30
C GLN A 174 -7.17 -15.52 22.12
N LEU A 175 -7.95 -14.56 22.62
CA LEU A 175 -7.58 -13.15 22.59
C LEU A 175 -6.30 -12.87 23.38
N ILE A 176 -6.14 -13.51 24.53
CA ILE A 176 -4.92 -13.42 25.34
C ILE A 176 -3.73 -13.99 24.54
N ALA A 177 -3.87 -15.20 23.97
CA ALA A 177 -2.79 -15.85 23.23
C ALA A 177 -2.40 -15.10 21.93
N LEU A 178 -3.36 -14.44 21.28
CA LEU A 178 -3.11 -13.68 20.03
C LEU A 178 -2.57 -12.28 20.27
N ALA A 179 -2.91 -11.66 21.40
CA ALA A 179 -2.58 -10.27 21.66
C ALA A 179 -1.37 -10.09 22.60
N PHE A 180 -1.01 -11.12 23.37
CA PHE A 180 0.02 -11.00 24.40
C PHE A 180 1.02 -12.14 24.31
N ASP A 181 2.29 -11.82 24.49
CA ASP A 181 3.38 -12.80 24.63
C ASP A 181 3.31 -13.46 26.02
N ASP A 182 3.96 -14.63 26.18
CA ASP A 182 3.94 -15.45 27.42
C ASP A 182 4.41 -14.71 28.69
N ASP A 183 5.11 -13.60 28.56
CA ASP A 183 5.60 -12.76 29.68
C ASP A 183 4.57 -11.75 30.22
N PHE A 184 3.30 -11.82 29.78
CA PHE A 184 2.28 -10.85 30.21
C PHE A 184 1.77 -11.20 31.61
N ASP A 185 1.95 -10.27 32.55
CA ASP A 185 1.69 -10.47 33.98
C ASP A 185 0.21 -10.82 34.26
N ALA A 186 -0.04 -11.76 35.14
CA ALA A 186 -1.35 -12.32 35.43
C ALA A 186 -2.41 -11.29 35.92
N TYR A 187 -1.97 -10.12 36.36
CA TYR A 187 -2.84 -9.02 36.82
C TYR A 187 -3.52 -8.24 35.67
N ASP A 188 -2.95 -8.26 34.47
CA ASP A 188 -3.52 -7.56 33.31
C ASP A 188 -4.57 -8.40 32.52
N ARG A 189 -4.91 -9.58 33.02
CA ARG A 189 -5.82 -10.55 32.35
C ARG A 189 -7.31 -10.19 32.42
N ALA A 190 -7.67 -9.00 32.88
CA ALA A 190 -9.06 -8.54 32.81
C ALA A 190 -9.40 -8.14 31.36
N ILE A 191 -9.39 -9.14 30.44
CA ILE A 191 -9.68 -8.95 29.01
C ILE A 191 -10.97 -8.16 28.79
N ASP A 192 -11.97 -8.38 29.63
CA ASP A 192 -13.25 -7.70 29.56
C ASP A 192 -13.11 -6.18 29.79
N ASN A 193 -12.19 -5.77 30.69
CA ASN A 193 -11.89 -4.35 30.92
C ASN A 193 -11.15 -3.73 29.72
N HIS A 194 -10.25 -4.47 29.09
CA HIS A 194 -9.56 -4.02 27.89
C HIS A 194 -10.54 -3.91 26.72
N ILE A 195 -11.45 -4.86 26.54
CA ILE A 195 -12.50 -4.79 25.54
C ILE A 195 -13.42 -3.59 25.78
N PHE A 196 -13.81 -3.33 27.03
CA PHE A 196 -14.63 -2.16 27.36
C PHE A 196 -13.91 -0.84 26.98
N ARG A 197 -12.62 -0.69 27.34
CA ARG A 197 -11.81 0.47 26.98
C ARG A 197 -11.64 0.58 25.46
N LEU A 198 -11.31 -0.53 24.78
CA LEU A 198 -11.14 -0.55 23.34
C LEU A 198 -12.42 -0.10 22.62
N ARG A 199 -13.59 -0.62 23.01
CA ARG A 199 -14.88 -0.18 22.49
C ARG A 199 -15.09 1.34 22.60
N LYS A 200 -14.69 1.91 23.73
CA LYS A 200 -14.82 3.36 23.98
C LYS A 200 -13.92 4.19 23.06
N GLU A 201 -12.68 3.73 22.85
CA GLU A 201 -11.70 4.45 22.01
C GLU A 201 -12.03 4.39 20.52
N ILE A 202 -12.61 3.26 20.04
CA ILE A 202 -12.95 3.08 18.61
C ILE A 202 -14.42 3.39 18.31
N ALA A 203 -15.21 3.82 19.29
CA ALA A 203 -16.62 4.16 19.08
C ALA A 203 -16.71 5.47 18.25
N ALA A 204 -17.57 5.47 17.23
CA ALA A 204 -17.87 6.64 16.43
C ALA A 204 -19.34 6.56 15.98
N ASP A 205 -20.15 7.57 16.24
CA ASP A 205 -21.52 7.74 15.73
C ASP A 205 -22.38 6.46 15.69
N GLY A 206 -22.44 5.74 16.83
CA GLY A 206 -23.20 4.48 16.95
C GLY A 206 -22.47 3.25 16.44
N PHE A 207 -21.30 3.39 15.81
CA PHE A 207 -20.49 2.27 15.36
C PHE A 207 -19.85 1.52 16.54
N GLN A 208 -20.18 0.24 16.68
CA GLN A 208 -19.61 -0.66 17.70
C GLN A 208 -19.22 -2.00 17.07
N PRO A 209 -18.03 -2.12 16.48
CA PRO A 209 -17.64 -3.30 15.73
C PRO A 209 -17.36 -4.53 16.60
N ILE A 210 -17.08 -4.38 17.90
CA ILE A 210 -16.80 -5.50 18.78
C ILE A 210 -18.09 -5.91 19.50
N GLN A 211 -18.61 -7.07 19.16
CA GLN A 211 -19.81 -7.64 19.76
C GLN A 211 -19.47 -8.69 20.81
N THR A 212 -20.29 -8.79 21.87
CA THR A 212 -20.21 -9.88 22.86
C THR A 212 -21.03 -11.07 22.38
N VAL A 213 -20.39 -12.25 22.31
CA VAL A 213 -21.09 -13.52 22.09
C VAL A 213 -21.18 -14.23 23.42
N TYR A 214 -22.37 -14.18 24.03
CA TYR A 214 -22.59 -14.70 25.38
C TYR A 214 -22.16 -16.17 25.51
N GLY A 215 -21.42 -16.48 26.56
CA GLY A 215 -20.88 -17.81 26.82
C GLY A 215 -19.70 -18.25 25.98
N SER A 216 -19.30 -17.45 24.91
CA SER A 216 -18.24 -17.83 23.97
C SER A 216 -17.09 -16.87 23.94
N GLY A 217 -17.33 -15.54 23.94
CA GLY A 217 -16.26 -14.55 23.85
C GLY A 217 -16.69 -13.29 23.10
N TYR A 218 -15.88 -12.85 22.15
CA TYR A 218 -16.08 -11.60 21.40
C TYR A 218 -15.90 -11.82 19.91
N ARG A 219 -16.55 -11.00 19.09
CA ARG A 219 -16.47 -11.02 17.64
C ARG A 219 -16.31 -9.59 17.12
N PHE A 220 -15.41 -9.40 16.17
CA PHE A 220 -15.31 -8.17 15.43
C PHE A 220 -16.16 -8.27 14.14
N VAL A 221 -17.05 -7.32 13.93
CA VAL A 221 -17.94 -7.25 12.76
C VAL A 221 -17.43 -6.16 11.83
N ALA A 222 -17.03 -6.56 10.63
CA ALA A 222 -16.38 -5.68 9.65
C ALA A 222 -17.35 -4.73 8.90
N LYS A 223 -18.66 -4.98 8.97
CA LYS A 223 -19.70 -4.16 8.33
C LYS A 223 -20.70 -3.67 9.38
N ASP A 224 -21.18 -2.43 9.22
CA ASP A 224 -22.42 -1.99 9.86
C ASP A 224 -23.56 -2.79 9.20
N GLU A 225 -24.29 -3.60 9.99
CA GLU A 225 -25.56 -4.20 9.57
C GLU A 225 -26.68 -3.17 9.71
#